data_49c73364cf023c4c3fcbe9dd29ead5b5
#
_entry.id   49c73364cf023c4c3fcbe9dd29ead5b5
#
_cell.length_a   1.000
_cell.length_b   1.000
_cell.length_c   1.000
_cell.angle_alpha   90.00
_cell.angle_beta   90.00
_cell.angle_gamma   90.00
#
_symmetry.space_group_name_H-M   'P 1'
#
loop_
_entity.id
_entity.type
_entity.pdbx_description
1 polymer ?
#
loop_
_entity_poly.entity_id
_entity_poly.type
_entity_poly.pdbx_seq_one_letter_code
_entity_poly.pdbx_strand_id
1 'polypeptide(L)'
;MFTKLNLQNSYDKVKFLTLLQFALVLIAFISEAFVTRSVLDFSFLFQFILLLVTYNFYYSALRNLYYSYWNMSAILLIYYLVSMSRNFLIIGHPMIGILFCFSTIFLLIACYIISSPLYYPRVHWWEYDFRFRADIRCWVEVDGKQYRGRLSDLRRGASCLELFNNIPVGHPIQV
;
A
#
# COMPACT_ATOMS: atom_id res chain seq x y z
N MET A 1 10.57 2.86 24.54
CA MET A 1 9.16 3.30 24.66
C MET A 1 8.60 3.38 23.25
N PHE A 2 8.11 2.25 22.69
CA PHE A 2 7.52 2.23 21.36
C PHE A 2 6.12 2.82 21.49
N THR A 3 5.88 3.95 20.89
CA THR A 3 4.56 4.56 20.74
C THR A 3 3.65 3.52 20.08
N LYS A 4 2.59 3.10 20.79
CA LYS A 4 1.53 2.26 20.23
C LYS A 4 0.92 3.01 19.06
N LEU A 5 1.37 2.71 17.84
CA LEU A 5 0.76 3.18 16.62
C LEU A 5 -0.68 2.65 16.60
N ASN A 6 -1.64 3.57 16.60
CA ASN A 6 -3.04 3.23 16.43
C ASN A 6 -3.21 2.65 15.02
N LEU A 7 -3.31 1.33 14.91
CA LEU A 7 -3.20 0.55 13.69
C LEU A 7 -4.24 0.91 12.63
N GLN A 8 -5.47 1.17 13.06
CA GLN A 8 -6.53 1.62 12.15
C GLN A 8 -6.15 2.93 11.46
N ASN A 9 -5.54 3.85 12.19
CA ASN A 9 -5.09 5.14 11.67
C ASN A 9 -3.89 4.98 10.71
N SER A 10 -3.03 3.98 10.91
CA SER A 10 -1.86 3.74 10.05
C SER A 10 -2.24 3.14 8.70
N TYR A 11 -3.19 2.21 8.66
CA TYR A 11 -3.67 1.61 7.41
C TYR A 11 -4.45 2.62 6.55
N ASP A 12 -5.29 3.43 7.16
CA ASP A 12 -6.00 4.50 6.44
C ASP A 12 -5.02 5.58 5.94
N LYS A 13 -3.95 5.85 6.67
CA LYS A 13 -2.85 6.71 6.19
C LYS A 13 -2.15 6.15 4.97
N VAL A 14 -1.90 4.83 4.92
CA VAL A 14 -1.29 4.20 3.73
C VAL A 14 -2.22 4.28 2.52
N LYS A 15 -3.52 4.06 2.69
CA LYS A 15 -4.50 4.25 1.61
C LYS A 15 -4.49 5.69 1.08
N PHE A 16 -4.48 6.66 1.99
CA PHE A 16 -4.41 8.07 1.62
C PHE A 16 -3.10 8.40 0.88
N LEU A 17 -1.97 7.91 1.39
CA LEU A 17 -0.65 8.05 0.76
C LEU A 17 -0.65 7.47 -0.67
N THR A 18 -1.24 6.30 -0.85
CA THR A 18 -1.34 5.65 -2.17
C THR A 18 -2.20 6.46 -3.14
N LEU A 19 -3.31 7.03 -2.69
CA LEU A 19 -4.14 7.91 -3.51
C LEU A 19 -3.41 9.20 -3.88
N LEU A 20 -2.72 9.82 -2.93
CA LEU A 20 -1.92 11.02 -3.18
C LEU A 20 -0.79 10.73 -4.16
N GLN A 21 -0.08 9.63 -3.99
CA GLN A 21 0.94 9.15 -4.91
C GLN A 21 0.37 8.97 -6.33
N PHE A 22 -0.78 8.33 -6.47
CA PHE A 22 -1.45 8.16 -7.76
C PHE A 22 -1.79 9.50 -8.42
N ALA A 23 -2.34 10.44 -7.65
CA ALA A 23 -2.64 11.78 -8.16
C ALA A 23 -1.38 12.50 -8.66
N LEU A 24 -0.27 12.44 -7.92
CA LEU A 24 1.00 13.05 -8.34
C LEU A 24 1.54 12.42 -9.63
N VAL A 25 1.47 11.09 -9.75
CA VAL A 25 1.92 10.39 -10.96
C VAL A 25 1.05 10.74 -12.16
N LEU A 26 -0.27 10.84 -11.99
CA LEU A 26 -1.17 11.28 -13.05
C LEU A 26 -0.85 12.70 -13.51
N ILE A 27 -0.64 13.62 -12.57
CA ILE A 27 -0.26 15.01 -12.90
C ILE A 27 1.08 15.03 -13.64
N ALA A 28 2.08 14.29 -13.15
CA ALA A 28 3.39 14.20 -13.80
C ALA A 28 3.30 13.62 -15.22
N PHE A 29 2.55 12.53 -15.38
CA PHE A 29 2.36 11.85 -16.66
C PHE A 29 1.64 12.74 -17.69
N ILE A 30 0.57 13.41 -17.28
CA ILE A 30 -0.18 14.34 -18.14
C ILE A 30 0.72 15.54 -18.51
N SER A 31 1.43 16.12 -17.52
CA SER A 31 2.34 17.24 -17.76
C SER A 31 3.45 16.86 -18.74
N GLU A 32 4.01 15.67 -18.64
CA GLU A 32 5.00 15.16 -19.56
C GLU A 32 4.46 15.04 -20.99
N ALA A 33 3.23 14.52 -21.14
CA ALA A 33 2.58 14.39 -22.43
C ALA A 33 2.34 15.77 -23.11
N PHE A 34 1.97 16.79 -22.32
CA PHE A 34 1.83 18.17 -22.86
C PHE A 34 3.17 18.74 -23.31
N VAL A 35 4.23 18.55 -22.53
CA VAL A 35 5.57 19.04 -22.86
C VAL A 35 6.12 18.37 -24.12
N THR A 36 5.95 17.05 -24.23
CA THR A 36 6.42 16.28 -25.39
C THR A 36 5.47 16.35 -26.59
N ARG A 37 4.32 17.03 -26.46
CA ARG A 37 3.24 17.11 -27.47
C ARG A 37 2.72 15.75 -27.93
N SER A 38 2.79 14.74 -27.08
CA SER A 38 2.41 13.35 -27.36
C SER A 38 1.01 12.97 -26.88
N VAL A 39 0.18 13.95 -26.50
CA VAL A 39 -1.15 13.72 -25.88
C VAL A 39 -2.09 12.89 -26.78
N LEU A 40 -1.96 13.00 -28.10
CA LEU A 40 -2.79 12.29 -29.07
C LEU A 40 -2.12 11.03 -29.64
N ASP A 41 -0.92 10.70 -29.19
CA ASP A 41 -0.19 9.53 -29.68
C ASP A 41 -0.79 8.25 -29.11
N PHE A 42 -0.87 7.22 -29.93
CA PHE A 42 -1.30 5.88 -29.50
C PHE A 42 -0.45 5.35 -28.33
N SER A 43 0.85 5.67 -28.33
CA SER A 43 1.77 5.31 -27.27
C SER A 43 1.36 5.93 -25.91
N PHE A 44 0.90 7.17 -25.91
CA PHE A 44 0.41 7.84 -24.70
C PHE A 44 -0.84 7.15 -24.16
N LEU A 45 -1.84 6.88 -25.03
CA LEU A 45 -3.07 6.22 -24.63
C LEU A 45 -2.80 4.82 -24.06
N PHE A 46 -1.91 4.07 -24.71
CA PHE A 46 -1.52 2.74 -24.24
C PHE A 46 -0.84 2.81 -22.85
N GLN A 47 0.12 3.71 -22.65
CA GLN A 47 0.80 3.91 -21.38
C GLN A 47 -0.18 4.38 -20.28
N PHE A 48 -1.13 5.23 -20.62
CA PHE A 48 -2.15 5.71 -19.70
C PHE A 48 -3.04 4.56 -19.20
N ILE A 49 -3.54 3.73 -20.12
CA ILE A 49 -4.34 2.55 -19.74
C ILE A 49 -3.51 1.59 -18.90
N LEU A 50 -2.27 1.33 -19.28
CA LEU A 50 -1.37 0.45 -18.52
C LEU A 50 -1.13 0.99 -17.10
N LEU A 51 -0.95 2.29 -16.94
CA LEU A 51 -0.80 2.94 -15.65
C LEU A 51 -2.05 2.76 -14.78
N LEU A 52 -3.24 2.98 -15.33
CA LEU A 52 -4.51 2.78 -14.61
C LEU A 52 -4.69 1.33 -14.17
N VAL A 53 -4.41 0.38 -15.05
CA VAL A 53 -4.49 -1.05 -14.75
C VAL A 53 -3.51 -1.43 -13.65
N THR A 54 -2.26 -0.97 -13.74
CA THR A 54 -1.22 -1.23 -12.72
C THR A 54 -1.63 -0.68 -11.36
N TYR A 55 -2.17 0.53 -11.31
CA TYR A 55 -2.64 1.12 -10.05
C TYR A 55 -3.87 0.41 -9.48
N ASN A 56 -4.77 -0.07 -10.33
CA ASN A 56 -5.90 -0.86 -9.87
C ASN A 56 -5.45 -2.16 -9.20
N PHE A 57 -4.50 -2.88 -9.82
CA PHE A 57 -3.91 -4.08 -9.23
C PHE A 57 -3.12 -3.76 -7.95
N TYR A 58 -2.33 -2.69 -7.95
CA TYR A 58 -1.59 -2.22 -6.79
C TYR A 58 -2.51 -1.91 -5.61
N TYR A 59 -3.58 -1.14 -5.85
CA TYR A 59 -4.55 -0.80 -4.82
C TYR A 59 -5.34 -2.03 -4.32
N SER A 60 -5.69 -2.95 -5.22
CA SER A 60 -6.32 -4.22 -4.85
C SER A 60 -5.39 -5.08 -3.98
N ALA A 61 -4.12 -5.18 -4.37
CA ALA A 61 -3.10 -5.91 -3.60
C ALA A 61 -2.89 -5.28 -2.21
N LEU A 62 -2.87 -3.95 -2.12
CA LEU A 62 -2.81 -3.22 -0.85
C LEU A 62 -4.04 -3.50 0.02
N ARG A 63 -5.24 -3.41 -0.57
CA ARG A 63 -6.51 -3.60 0.15
C ARG A 63 -6.62 -4.99 0.76
N ASN A 64 -6.18 -6.00 0.02
CA ASN A 64 -6.29 -7.40 0.43
C ASN A 64 -5.01 -7.92 1.10
N LEU A 65 -3.99 -7.08 1.26
CA LEU A 65 -2.68 -7.41 1.84
C LEU A 65 -2.02 -8.63 1.13
N TYR A 66 -2.13 -8.70 -0.20
CA TYR A 66 -1.49 -9.76 -0.98
C TYR A 66 0.02 -9.54 -1.08
N TYR A 67 0.80 -10.62 -1.16
CA TYR A 67 2.24 -10.54 -1.42
C TYR A 67 2.58 -9.88 -2.76
N SER A 68 1.66 -9.93 -3.72
CA SER A 68 1.77 -9.21 -4.99
C SER A 68 1.95 -7.70 -4.83
N TYR A 69 1.58 -7.14 -3.66
CA TYR A 69 1.87 -5.74 -3.32
C TYR A 69 3.36 -5.40 -3.48
N TRP A 70 4.25 -6.27 -3.01
CA TRP A 70 5.69 -6.06 -3.10
C TRP A 70 6.19 -6.05 -4.54
N ASN A 71 5.70 -6.98 -5.36
CA ASN A 71 6.05 -7.04 -6.78
C ASN A 71 5.54 -5.79 -7.51
N MET A 72 4.30 -5.37 -7.25
CA MET A 72 3.74 -4.14 -7.85
C MET A 72 4.49 -2.88 -7.37
N SER A 73 4.89 -2.83 -6.10
CA SER A 73 5.70 -1.72 -5.58
C SER A 73 7.07 -1.64 -6.27
N ALA A 74 7.71 -2.78 -6.53
CA ALA A 74 8.98 -2.82 -7.26
C ALA A 74 8.82 -2.34 -8.71
N ILE A 75 7.76 -2.76 -9.41
CA ILE A 75 7.45 -2.30 -10.77
C ILE A 75 7.24 -0.78 -10.79
N LEU A 76 6.42 -0.25 -9.87
CA LEU A 76 6.18 1.18 -9.77
C LEU A 76 7.46 1.95 -9.43
N LEU A 77 8.30 1.42 -8.54
CA LEU A 77 9.58 2.04 -8.19
C LEU A 77 10.49 2.17 -9.42
N ILE A 78 10.65 1.10 -10.20
CA ILE A 78 11.43 1.12 -11.45
C ILE A 78 10.85 2.15 -12.41
N TYR A 79 9.54 2.15 -12.60
CA TYR A 79 8.87 3.12 -13.48
C TYR A 79 9.15 4.57 -13.06
N TYR A 80 9.08 4.89 -11.75
CA TYR A 80 9.34 6.24 -11.26
C TYR A 80 10.80 6.66 -11.44
N LEU A 81 11.73 5.76 -11.14
CA LEU A 81 13.16 6.05 -11.30
C LEU A 81 13.52 6.30 -12.78
N VAL A 82 12.98 5.49 -13.68
CA VAL A 82 13.19 5.67 -15.13
C VAL A 82 12.57 6.99 -15.61
N SER A 83 11.33 7.28 -15.22
CA SER A 83 10.63 8.51 -15.59
C SER A 83 11.31 9.74 -14.99
N MET A 84 11.76 9.67 -13.75
CA MET A 84 12.53 10.74 -13.10
C MET A 84 13.83 11.03 -13.88
N SER A 85 14.62 9.99 -14.17
CA SER A 85 15.87 10.11 -14.89
C SER A 85 15.65 10.69 -16.30
N ARG A 86 14.63 10.22 -17.01
CA ARG A 86 14.26 10.72 -18.33
C ARG A 86 13.91 12.21 -18.30
N ASN A 87 13.14 12.67 -17.32
CA ASN A 87 12.74 14.06 -17.20
C ASN A 87 13.91 14.99 -16.83
N PHE A 88 14.85 14.53 -16.00
CA PHE A 88 16.03 15.31 -15.64
C PHE A 88 17.08 15.36 -16.76
N LEU A 89 17.34 14.23 -17.43
CA LEU A 89 18.50 14.09 -18.33
C LEU A 89 18.14 14.30 -19.81
N ILE A 90 16.93 13.92 -20.23
CA ILE A 90 16.55 13.89 -21.66
C ILE A 90 15.59 15.02 -21.99
N ILE A 91 14.49 15.13 -21.23
CA ILE A 91 13.43 16.11 -21.53
C ILE A 91 13.79 17.52 -21.04
N GLY A 92 14.61 17.61 -19.99
CA GLY A 92 15.07 18.89 -19.43
C GLY A 92 13.99 19.64 -18.65
N HIS A 93 12.95 18.94 -18.18
CA HIS A 93 11.88 19.51 -17.34
C HIS A 93 11.97 19.03 -15.87
N PRO A 94 12.79 19.68 -15.04
CA PRO A 94 13.06 19.23 -13.68
C PRO A 94 11.81 19.19 -12.78
N MET A 95 10.82 20.06 -13.01
CA MET A 95 9.57 20.07 -12.24
C MET A 95 8.81 18.74 -12.33
N ILE A 96 8.76 18.14 -13.51
CA ILE A 96 8.11 16.83 -13.71
C ILE A 96 8.93 15.74 -13.00
N GLY A 97 10.26 15.80 -13.11
CA GLY A 97 11.15 14.89 -12.39
C GLY A 97 10.97 14.95 -10.87
N ILE A 98 10.73 16.14 -10.32
CA ILE A 98 10.45 16.35 -8.88
C ILE A 98 9.12 15.67 -8.47
N LEU A 99 8.08 15.71 -9.30
CA LEU A 99 6.82 15.01 -9.01
C LEU A 99 7.02 13.49 -8.91
N PHE A 100 7.83 12.90 -9.81
CA PHE A 100 8.19 11.49 -9.70
C PHE A 100 9.06 11.20 -8.48
N CYS A 101 9.93 12.12 -8.07
CA CYS A 101 10.72 12.00 -6.84
C CYS A 101 9.80 11.94 -5.59
N PHE A 102 8.83 12.84 -5.47
CA PHE A 102 7.85 12.80 -4.38
C PHE A 102 7.02 11.50 -4.40
N SER A 103 6.60 11.05 -5.59
CA SER A 103 5.88 9.78 -5.72
C SER A 103 6.72 8.59 -5.24
N THR A 104 8.02 8.61 -5.52
CA THR A 104 8.97 7.59 -5.03
C THR A 104 9.07 7.63 -3.50
N ILE A 105 9.19 8.81 -2.91
CA ILE A 105 9.26 8.96 -1.44
C ILE A 105 7.99 8.42 -0.80
N PHE A 106 6.81 8.74 -1.33
CA PHE A 106 5.54 8.23 -0.79
C PHE A 106 5.41 6.72 -0.93
N LEU A 107 5.88 6.15 -2.04
CA LEU A 107 5.93 4.70 -2.22
C LEU A 107 6.81 4.04 -1.14
N LEU A 108 8.01 4.58 -0.91
CA LEU A 108 8.93 4.04 0.10
C LEU A 108 8.36 4.16 1.51
N ILE A 109 7.70 5.28 1.85
CA ILE A 109 7.02 5.45 3.15
C ILE A 109 5.89 4.43 3.28
N ALA A 110 5.07 4.22 2.25
CA ALA A 110 4.00 3.23 2.26
C ALA A 110 4.56 1.80 2.45
N CYS A 111 5.61 1.45 1.71
CA CYS A 111 6.31 0.17 1.87
C CYS A 111 6.89 0.01 3.28
N TYR A 112 7.49 1.05 3.85
CA TYR A 112 8.03 1.02 5.20
C TYR A 112 6.92 0.76 6.25
N ILE A 113 5.80 1.46 6.16
CA ILE A 113 4.67 1.27 7.09
C ILE A 113 4.13 -0.16 6.99
N ILE A 114 3.96 -0.67 5.75
CA ILE A 114 3.40 -2.00 5.52
C ILE A 114 4.41 -3.12 5.82
N SER A 115 5.71 -2.86 5.77
CA SER A 115 6.75 -3.84 6.13
C SER A 115 6.73 -4.23 7.61
N SER A 116 5.95 -3.53 8.42
CA SER A 116 5.75 -3.91 9.82
C SER A 116 5.26 -5.38 9.92
N PRO A 117 5.82 -6.18 10.85
CA PRO A 117 5.44 -7.59 11.05
C PRO A 117 3.95 -7.79 11.33
N LEU A 118 3.25 -6.75 11.72
CA LEU A 118 1.79 -6.70 11.91
C LEU A 118 1.01 -6.93 10.61
N TYR A 119 1.50 -6.37 9.48
CA TYR A 119 0.83 -6.50 8.19
C TYR A 119 1.33 -7.72 7.42
N TYR A 120 2.64 -7.94 7.45
CA TYR A 120 3.30 -9.07 6.80
C TYR A 120 4.23 -9.76 7.79
N PRO A 121 3.74 -10.66 8.68
CA PRO A 121 4.60 -11.42 9.56
C PRO A 121 5.65 -12.16 8.71
N ARG A 122 6.88 -12.13 9.17
CA ARG A 122 7.98 -12.90 8.54
C ARG A 122 7.66 -14.37 8.71
N VAL A 123 7.18 -14.97 7.63
CA VAL A 123 6.88 -16.40 7.60
C VAL A 123 7.93 -17.04 6.74
N HIS A 124 8.55 -18.06 7.29
CA HIS A 124 9.44 -18.91 6.52
C HIS A 124 8.63 -19.59 5.41
N TRP A 125 9.23 -19.78 4.22
CA TRP A 125 8.58 -20.35 3.04
C TRP A 125 7.95 -21.74 3.27
N TRP A 126 8.44 -22.51 4.26
CA TRP A 126 7.92 -23.82 4.66
C TRP A 126 6.69 -23.74 5.59
N GLU A 127 6.34 -22.57 6.10
CA GLU A 127 5.13 -22.35 6.91
C GLU A 127 3.93 -21.93 6.06
N TYR A 128 4.02 -22.12 4.74
CA TYR A 128 2.95 -21.83 3.78
C TYR A 128 1.78 -22.81 3.89
N ASP A 129 1.16 -22.91 5.04
CA ASP A 129 -0.16 -23.49 5.17
C ASP A 129 -1.20 -22.38 4.95
N PHE A 130 -1.82 -22.41 3.76
CA PHE A 130 -3.01 -21.65 3.33
C PHE A 130 -3.41 -20.49 4.26
N ARG A 131 -2.80 -19.33 4.06
CA ARG A 131 -3.09 -18.15 4.83
C ARG A 131 -4.00 -17.23 4.04
N PHE A 132 -5.22 -17.11 4.50
CA PHE A 132 -6.07 -16.01 4.08
C PHE A 132 -5.75 -14.81 4.98
N ARG A 133 -5.06 -13.82 4.42
CA ARG A 133 -4.94 -12.52 5.03
C ARG A 133 -6.12 -11.69 4.58
N ALA A 134 -7.05 -11.53 5.46
CA ALA A 134 -8.17 -10.63 5.25
C ALA A 134 -8.18 -9.63 6.40
N ASP A 135 -8.26 -8.34 6.05
CA ASP A 135 -8.53 -7.26 7.00
C ASP A 135 -10.02 -7.32 7.36
N ILE A 136 -10.39 -8.30 8.19
CA ILE A 136 -11.78 -8.48 8.61
C ILE A 136 -12.00 -7.65 9.86
N ARG A 137 -12.86 -6.65 9.77
CA ARG A 137 -13.33 -5.90 10.95
C ARG A 137 -14.21 -6.83 11.78
N CYS A 138 -13.89 -6.96 13.05
CA CYS A 138 -14.66 -7.77 14.00
C CYS A 138 -14.98 -6.97 15.27
N TRP A 139 -15.98 -7.43 15.97
CA TRP A 139 -16.29 -6.96 17.30
C TRP A 139 -15.92 -8.07 18.27
N VAL A 140 -15.25 -7.71 19.32
CA VAL A 140 -14.77 -8.63 20.34
C VAL A 140 -15.48 -8.30 21.64
N GLU A 141 -16.14 -9.26 22.22
CA GLU A 141 -16.80 -9.10 23.51
C GLU A 141 -15.90 -9.61 24.64
N VAL A 142 -15.63 -8.72 25.59
CA VAL A 142 -14.89 -9.03 26.80
C VAL A 142 -15.66 -8.45 27.99
N ASP A 143 -16.04 -9.27 28.93
CA ASP A 143 -16.79 -8.87 30.12
C ASP A 143 -18.08 -8.07 29.80
N GLY A 144 -18.83 -8.46 28.75
CA GLY A 144 -20.05 -7.80 28.32
C GLY A 144 -19.85 -6.44 27.65
N LYS A 145 -18.61 -6.04 27.38
CA LYS A 145 -18.27 -4.83 26.62
C LYS A 145 -17.75 -5.18 25.24
N GLN A 146 -18.27 -4.49 24.24
CA GLN A 146 -17.84 -4.69 22.86
C GLN A 146 -16.67 -3.76 22.51
N TYR A 147 -15.61 -4.37 21.98
CA TYR A 147 -14.41 -3.69 21.51
C TYR A 147 -14.27 -3.89 20.01
N ARG A 148 -13.86 -2.85 19.33
CA ARG A 148 -13.50 -2.95 17.92
C ARG A 148 -12.17 -3.66 17.78
N GLY A 149 -12.17 -4.70 16.93
CA GLY A 149 -10.99 -5.46 16.59
C GLY A 149 -10.85 -5.64 15.08
N ARG A 150 -9.74 -6.24 14.71
CA ARG A 150 -9.39 -6.57 13.34
C ARG A 150 -8.72 -7.94 13.33
N LEU A 151 -9.20 -8.83 12.47
CA LEU A 151 -8.54 -10.09 12.17
C LEU A 151 -7.52 -9.85 11.05
N SER A 152 -6.24 -9.97 11.36
CA SER A 152 -5.16 -9.68 10.41
C SER A 152 -4.55 -10.94 9.80
N ASP A 153 -4.68 -12.10 10.46
CA ASP A 153 -4.15 -13.38 9.97
C ASP A 153 -5.11 -14.51 10.34
N LEU A 154 -5.70 -15.17 9.35
CA LEU A 154 -6.56 -16.35 9.51
C LEU A 154 -5.79 -17.59 9.07
N ARG A 155 -5.48 -18.46 10.01
CA ARG A 155 -4.89 -19.79 9.78
C ARG A 155 -5.91 -20.86 10.11
N ARG A 156 -5.68 -22.08 9.63
CA ARG A 156 -6.57 -23.23 9.86
C ARG A 156 -6.74 -23.58 11.33
N GLY A 157 -5.80 -23.20 12.20
CA GLY A 157 -5.84 -23.48 13.64
C GLY A 157 -5.55 -22.30 14.54
N ALA A 158 -5.36 -21.11 13.99
CA ALA A 158 -5.08 -19.90 14.77
C ALA A 158 -5.46 -18.64 13.99
N SER A 159 -5.82 -17.59 14.72
CA SER A 159 -6.06 -16.27 14.14
C SER A 159 -5.32 -15.21 14.94
N CYS A 160 -4.82 -14.18 14.28
CA CYS A 160 -4.27 -13.00 14.93
C CYS A 160 -5.35 -11.93 15.01
N LEU A 161 -5.75 -11.58 16.22
CA LEU A 161 -6.74 -10.57 16.52
C LEU A 161 -6.03 -9.34 17.08
N GLU A 162 -6.19 -8.22 16.40
CA GLU A 162 -5.69 -6.91 16.85
C GLU A 162 -6.84 -6.12 17.46
N LEU A 163 -6.68 -5.74 18.71
CA LEU A 163 -7.64 -4.90 19.41
C LEU A 163 -7.15 -3.48 19.46
N PHE A 164 -8.03 -2.52 19.18
CA PHE A 164 -7.70 -1.10 19.19
C PHE A 164 -7.62 -0.50 20.58
N ASN A 165 -8.17 -1.19 21.57
CA ASN A 165 -8.14 -0.80 22.98
C ASN A 165 -7.33 -1.81 23.82
N ASN A 166 -6.71 -1.31 24.89
CA ASN A 166 -6.04 -2.19 25.85
C ASN A 166 -7.11 -2.99 26.62
N ILE A 167 -7.02 -4.31 26.49
CA ILE A 167 -7.80 -5.22 27.31
C ILE A 167 -6.86 -5.86 28.33
N PRO A 168 -7.29 -6.06 29.59
CA PRO A 168 -6.49 -6.78 30.57
C PRO A 168 -6.16 -8.19 30.08
N VAL A 169 -4.93 -8.63 30.31
CA VAL A 169 -4.47 -9.97 29.91
C VAL A 169 -5.12 -11.02 30.81
N GLY A 170 -5.63 -12.10 30.22
CA GLY A 170 -6.15 -13.26 30.96
C GLY A 170 -7.68 -13.42 30.95
N HIS A 171 -8.41 -12.55 30.26
CA HIS A 171 -9.85 -12.70 30.10
C HIS A 171 -10.23 -13.59 28.92
N PRO A 172 -11.26 -14.44 28.99
CA PRO A 172 -11.78 -15.17 27.86
C PRO A 172 -12.36 -14.19 26.82
N ILE A 173 -12.03 -14.39 25.56
CA ILE A 173 -12.45 -13.55 24.45
C ILE A 173 -13.44 -14.34 23.60
N GLN A 174 -14.62 -13.77 23.34
CA GLN A 174 -15.55 -14.25 22.31
C GLN A 174 -15.46 -13.34 21.08
N VAL A 175 -15.34 -13.96 19.90
CA VAL A 175 -15.17 -13.27 18.60
C VAL A 175 -16.34 -13.56 17.70
#